data_77e3ddaff885763ea5ff3504b4099195
#
_entry.id   77e3ddaff885763ea5ff3504b4099195
#
_cell.length_a   1.000
_cell.length_b   1.000
_cell.length_c   1.000
_cell.angle_alpha   90.00
_cell.angle_beta   90.00
_cell.angle_gamma   90.00
#
_symmetry.space_group_name_H-M   'P 1'
#
loop_
_entity.id
_entity.type
_entity.pdbx_description
1 polymer ?
#
loop_
_entity_poly.entity_id
_entity_poly.type
_entity_poly.pdbx_seq_one_letter_code
_entity_poly.pdbx_strand_id
1 'polypeptide(L)'
;MKVAFSKEFEKAVRKLSGKILQSLINVLDEVKAANCVEELTDCKKIETLENVYRLRIGDKRAFFVLHIEIEGDLVKFEYLFNRGEAYDKKNMERLRRRDI
;
A
#
# COMPACT_ATOMS: atom_id res chain seq x y z
N MET A 1 -8.29 -10.09 -2.53
CA MET A 1 -7.12 -10.07 -3.43
C MET A 1 -5.91 -10.69 -2.74
N LYS A 2 -4.96 -11.21 -3.53
CA LYS A 2 -3.69 -11.70 -2.99
C LYS A 2 -2.84 -10.52 -2.53
N VAL A 3 -1.97 -10.72 -1.53
CA VAL A 3 -1.07 -9.67 -1.05
C VAL A 3 0.37 -10.17 -1.04
N ALA A 4 1.29 -9.24 -1.27
CA ALA A 4 2.73 -9.48 -1.16
C ALA A 4 3.39 -8.23 -0.60
N PHE A 5 4.62 -8.34 -0.14
CA PHE A 5 5.32 -7.25 0.53
C PHE A 5 6.76 -7.13 0.03
N SER A 6 7.20 -5.91 -0.21
CA SER A 6 8.60 -5.64 -0.48
C SER A 6 9.40 -5.74 0.82
N LYS A 7 10.72 -5.83 0.69
CA LYS A 7 11.61 -5.82 1.86
C LYS A 7 11.50 -4.51 2.62
N GLU A 8 11.36 -3.40 1.90
CA GLU A 8 11.23 -2.07 2.50
C GLU A 8 9.96 -1.97 3.32
N PHE A 9 8.84 -2.50 2.79
CA PHE A 9 7.58 -2.50 3.51
C PHE A 9 7.68 -3.35 4.79
N GLU A 10 8.25 -4.54 4.68
CA GLU A 10 8.44 -5.44 5.82
C GLU A 10 9.28 -4.79 6.92
N LYS A 11 10.36 -4.10 6.55
CA LYS A 11 11.20 -3.37 7.52
C LYS A 11 10.41 -2.29 8.25
N ALA A 12 9.59 -1.54 7.51
CA ALA A 12 8.78 -0.49 8.10
C ALA A 12 7.75 -1.07 9.08
N VAL A 13 7.14 -2.20 8.72
CA VAL A 13 6.14 -2.88 9.56
C VAL A 13 6.75 -3.35 10.88
N ARG A 14 7.98 -3.84 10.86
CA ARG A 14 8.66 -4.32 12.07
C ARG A 14 8.85 -3.23 13.12
N LYS A 15 8.81 -1.97 12.72
CA LYS A 15 8.94 -0.83 13.64
C LYS A 15 7.63 -0.40 14.24
N LEU A 16 6.51 -0.96 13.79
CA LEU A 16 5.18 -0.61 14.28
C LEU A 16 4.82 -1.41 15.52
N SER A 17 4.01 -0.80 16.39
CA SER A 17 3.47 -1.46 17.57
C SER A 17 2.15 -0.80 17.94
N GLY A 18 1.42 -1.43 18.87
CA GLY A 18 0.20 -0.88 19.41
C GLY A 18 -0.90 -0.68 18.36
N LYS A 19 -1.59 0.45 18.45
CA LYS A 19 -2.77 0.74 17.63
C LYS A 19 -2.47 0.81 16.15
N ILE A 20 -1.31 1.36 15.78
CA ILE A 20 -0.99 1.50 14.36
C ILE A 20 -0.74 0.14 13.71
N LEU A 21 -0.10 -0.78 14.43
CA LEU A 21 0.09 -2.14 13.93
C LEU A 21 -1.26 -2.84 13.78
N GLN A 22 -2.16 -2.68 14.75
CA GLN A 22 -3.50 -3.27 14.67
C GLN A 22 -4.28 -2.70 13.48
N SER A 23 -4.17 -1.39 13.25
CA SER A 23 -4.81 -0.75 12.10
C SER A 23 -4.28 -1.31 10.77
N LEU A 24 -2.97 -1.54 10.68
CA LEU A 24 -2.38 -2.16 9.49
C LEU A 24 -2.92 -3.57 9.28
N ILE A 25 -2.98 -4.38 10.34
CA ILE A 25 -3.50 -5.74 10.25
C ILE A 25 -4.94 -5.73 9.75
N ASN A 26 -5.77 -4.82 10.28
CA ASN A 26 -7.17 -4.69 9.86
C ASN A 26 -7.28 -4.32 8.37
N VAL A 27 -6.42 -3.42 7.90
CA VAL A 27 -6.39 -3.02 6.48
C VAL A 27 -5.96 -4.20 5.60
N LEU A 28 -4.97 -4.96 6.03
CA LEU A 28 -4.53 -6.14 5.27
C LEU A 28 -5.64 -7.18 5.18
N ASP A 29 -6.41 -7.37 6.25
CA ASP A 29 -7.55 -8.28 6.23
C ASP A 29 -8.63 -7.78 5.25
N GLU A 30 -8.87 -6.48 5.22
CA GLU A 30 -9.80 -5.87 4.28
C GLU A 30 -9.35 -6.12 2.83
N VAL A 31 -8.08 -5.92 2.55
CA VAL A 31 -7.52 -6.13 1.20
C VAL A 31 -7.67 -7.60 0.78
N LYS A 32 -7.37 -8.52 1.68
CA LYS A 32 -7.49 -9.95 1.39
C LYS A 32 -8.92 -10.37 1.12
N ALA A 33 -9.88 -9.76 1.80
CA ALA A 33 -11.31 -10.08 1.62
C ALA A 33 -11.92 -9.41 0.40
N ALA A 34 -11.32 -8.33 -0.10
CA ALA A 34 -11.84 -7.58 -1.24
C ALA A 34 -11.59 -8.31 -2.56
N ASN A 35 -12.48 -8.11 -3.53
CA ASN A 35 -12.33 -8.67 -4.87
C ASN A 35 -11.63 -7.68 -5.82
N CYS A 36 -11.70 -6.38 -5.53
CA CYS A 36 -11.09 -5.34 -6.36
C CYS A 36 -10.77 -4.12 -5.50
N VAL A 37 -9.92 -3.23 -6.03
CA VAL A 37 -9.47 -2.04 -5.29
C VAL A 37 -10.60 -1.07 -4.99
N GLU A 38 -11.66 -1.05 -5.79
CA GLU A 38 -12.81 -0.18 -5.61
C GLU A 38 -13.57 -0.47 -4.31
N GLU A 39 -13.41 -1.67 -3.76
CA GLU A 39 -14.03 -2.07 -2.49
C GLU A 39 -13.27 -1.57 -1.26
N LEU A 40 -12.05 -1.07 -1.44
CA LEU A 40 -11.21 -0.66 -0.31
C LEU A 40 -11.57 0.73 0.20
N THR A 41 -11.59 0.87 1.54
CA THR A 41 -11.79 2.17 2.20
C THR A 41 -10.50 2.98 2.19
N ASP A 42 -10.62 4.31 2.09
CA ASP A 42 -9.48 5.23 2.14
C ASP A 42 -8.35 4.86 1.18
N CYS A 43 -8.70 4.34 0.01
CA CYS A 43 -7.77 3.95 -1.03
C CYS A 43 -7.89 4.89 -2.22
N LYS A 44 -6.76 5.40 -2.70
CA LYS A 44 -6.72 6.31 -3.84
C LYS A 44 -5.61 5.93 -4.79
N LYS A 45 -5.91 5.97 -6.10
CA LYS A 45 -4.89 5.82 -7.13
C LYS A 45 -4.04 7.09 -7.17
N ILE A 46 -2.73 6.94 -7.37
CA ILE A 46 -1.82 8.06 -7.57
C ILE A 46 -1.95 8.50 -9.04
N GLU A 47 -2.41 9.72 -9.26
CA GLU A 47 -2.77 10.21 -10.60
C GLU A 47 -1.61 10.20 -11.59
N THR A 48 -0.40 10.46 -11.12
CA THR A 48 0.79 10.55 -11.99
C THR A 48 1.42 9.20 -12.29
N LEU A 49 0.88 8.12 -11.72
CA LEU A 49 1.40 6.77 -11.88
C LEU A 49 0.32 5.84 -12.42
N GLU A 50 0.74 4.71 -13.01
CA GLU A 50 -0.19 3.80 -13.70
C GLU A 50 -0.92 2.85 -12.76
N ASN A 51 -0.17 2.19 -11.88
CA ASN A 51 -0.70 1.08 -11.08
C ASN A 51 -0.46 1.24 -9.58
N VAL A 52 -0.14 2.43 -9.13
CA VAL A 52 0.20 2.70 -7.73
C VAL A 52 -0.99 3.32 -7.01
N TYR A 53 -1.28 2.78 -5.84
CA TYR A 53 -2.38 3.21 -4.99
C TYR A 53 -1.87 3.51 -3.59
N ARG A 54 -2.59 4.36 -2.89
CA ARG A 54 -2.32 4.73 -1.51
C ARG A 54 -3.46 4.28 -0.61
N LEU A 55 -3.12 3.62 0.49
CA LEU A 55 -4.04 3.30 1.57
C LEU A 55 -3.66 4.12 2.80
N ARG A 56 -4.66 4.74 3.40
CA ARG A 56 -4.48 5.54 4.61
C ARG A 56 -4.58 4.66 5.84
N ILE A 57 -3.53 4.66 6.68
CA ILE A 57 -3.48 3.87 7.90
C ILE A 57 -3.04 4.80 9.03
N GLY A 58 -4.00 5.48 9.68
CA GLY A 58 -3.70 6.47 10.70
C GLY A 58 -2.78 7.58 10.17
N ASP A 59 -1.64 7.78 10.82
CA ASP A 59 -0.64 8.77 10.40
C ASP A 59 0.36 8.18 9.39
N LYS A 60 0.10 6.98 8.89
CA LYS A 60 0.92 6.33 7.87
C LYS A 60 0.17 6.26 6.55
N ARG A 61 0.94 6.13 5.48
CA ARG A 61 0.41 5.91 4.13
C ARG A 61 1.10 4.70 3.54
N ALA A 62 0.32 3.67 3.23
CA ALA A 62 0.82 2.47 2.57
C ALA A 62 0.63 2.61 1.08
N PHE A 63 1.69 2.38 0.31
CA PHE A 63 1.65 2.44 -1.14
C PHE A 63 1.84 1.06 -1.72
N PHE A 64 0.97 0.67 -2.62
CA PHE A 64 1.05 -0.63 -3.28
C PHE A 64 0.95 -0.50 -4.79
N VAL A 65 1.50 -1.49 -5.47
CA VAL A 65 1.34 -1.64 -6.92
C VAL A 65 0.31 -2.74 -7.14
N LEU A 66 -0.68 -2.44 -7.97
CA LEU A 66 -1.71 -3.40 -8.32
C LEU A 66 -1.26 -4.19 -9.56
N HIS A 67 -1.21 -5.51 -9.41
CA HIS A 67 -0.93 -6.42 -10.52
C HIS A 67 -2.20 -7.16 -10.88
N ILE A 68 -2.73 -6.89 -12.06
CA ILE A 68 -3.95 -7.53 -12.54
C ILE A 68 -3.60 -8.91 -13.08
N GLU A 69 -4.20 -9.94 -12.49
CA GLU A 69 -3.93 -11.33 -12.84
C GLU A 69 -5.23 -12.10 -13.05
N ILE A 70 -5.17 -13.13 -13.90
CA ILE A 70 -6.35 -13.93 -14.26
C ILE A 70 -6.98 -14.59 -13.04
N GLU A 71 -6.15 -15.10 -12.12
CA GLU A 71 -6.64 -15.84 -10.94
C GLU A 71 -6.83 -14.94 -9.72
N GLY A 72 -7.06 -13.65 -9.92
CA GLY A 72 -7.25 -12.69 -8.85
C GLY A 72 -6.08 -11.75 -8.74
N ASP A 73 -6.40 -10.48 -8.54
CA ASP A 73 -5.41 -9.42 -8.51
C ASP A 73 -4.45 -9.56 -7.33
N LEU A 74 -3.21 -9.13 -7.55
CA LEU A 74 -2.18 -9.10 -6.52
C LEU A 74 -1.92 -7.65 -6.10
N VAL A 75 -2.03 -7.40 -4.80
CA VAL A 75 -1.68 -6.12 -4.19
C VAL A 75 -0.31 -6.28 -3.56
N LYS A 76 0.70 -5.66 -4.15
CA LYS A 76 2.05 -5.71 -3.61
C LYS A 76 2.37 -4.41 -2.89
N PHE A 77 2.47 -4.48 -1.57
CA PHE A 77 2.83 -3.32 -0.75
C PHE A 77 4.32 -3.05 -0.89
N GLU A 78 4.65 -1.85 -1.36
CA GLU A 78 6.03 -1.47 -1.66
C GLU A 78 6.64 -0.60 -0.57
N TYR A 79 5.90 0.41 -0.08
CA TYR A 79 6.41 1.34 0.92
C TYR A 79 5.35 1.74 1.93
N LEU A 80 5.82 2.04 3.13
CA LEU A 80 5.00 2.61 4.19
C LEU A 80 5.70 3.90 4.63
N PHE A 81 5.06 5.04 4.38
CA PHE A 81 5.63 6.34 4.69
C PHE A 81 4.80 7.06 5.76
N ASN A 82 5.45 7.97 6.49
CA ASN A 82 4.74 8.87 7.37
C ASN A 82 3.91 9.84 6.54
N ARG A 83 2.78 10.26 7.09
CA ARG A 83 1.85 11.18 6.44
C ARG A 83 2.54 12.42 5.85
N GLY A 84 3.46 13.05 6.61
CA GLY A 84 4.10 14.28 6.17
C GLY A 84 5.14 14.10 5.07
N GLU A 85 5.58 12.85 4.83
CA GLU A 85 6.61 12.55 3.85
C GLU A 85 6.09 11.78 2.64
N ALA A 86 4.83 11.35 2.71
CA ALA A 86 4.28 10.39 1.75
C ALA A 86 4.41 10.85 0.30
N TYR A 87 4.25 12.14 0.07
CA TYR A 87 4.28 12.71 -1.29
C TYR A 87 5.55 13.50 -1.60
N ASP A 88 6.59 13.33 -0.81
CA ASP A 88 7.90 13.94 -1.10
C ASP A 88 8.38 13.49 -2.47
N LYS A 89 9.07 14.39 -3.16
CA LYS A 89 9.62 14.12 -4.49
C LYS A 89 10.46 12.83 -4.51
N LYS A 90 11.27 12.61 -3.50
CA LYS A 90 12.11 11.42 -3.38
C LYS A 90 11.26 10.15 -3.28
N ASN A 91 10.19 10.19 -2.48
CA ASN A 91 9.31 9.04 -2.29
C ASN A 91 8.47 8.78 -3.54
N MET A 92 8.00 9.82 -4.21
CA MET A 92 7.30 9.66 -5.48
C MET A 92 8.21 9.03 -6.54
N GLU A 93 9.47 9.39 -6.56
CA GLU A 93 10.44 8.82 -7.49
C GLU A 93 10.67 7.32 -7.21
N ARG A 94 10.73 6.94 -5.93
CA ARG A 94 10.83 5.53 -5.54
C ARG A 94 9.62 4.73 -6.02
N LEU A 95 8.43 5.30 -5.87
CA LEU A 95 7.20 4.65 -6.32
C LEU A 95 7.16 4.52 -7.83
N ARG A 96 7.62 5.53 -8.55
CA ARG A 96 7.67 5.49 -10.01
C ARG A 96 8.51 4.32 -10.51
N ARG A 97 9.60 4.01 -9.83
CA ARG A 97 10.47 2.88 -10.18
C ARG A 97 9.80 1.52 -9.97
N ARG A 98 8.81 1.45 -9.08
CA ARG A 98 8.06 0.22 -8.81
C ARG A 98 6.82 0.10 -9.66
N ASP A 99 6.41 1.18 -10.32
CA ASP A 99 5.21 1.24 -11.15
C ASP A 99 5.47 0.52 -12.47
N ILE A 100 4.71 -0.54 -12.73
CA ILE A 100 4.89 -1.39 -13.91
C ILE A 100 3.58 -1.57 -14.67
#